data_380fb69244b974f0830d1458f9d67eb8
#
_entry.id   380fb69244b974f0830d1458f9d67eb8
#
_cell.length_a   1.000
_cell.length_b   1.000
_cell.length_c   1.000
_cell.angle_alpha   90.00
_cell.angle_beta   90.00
_cell.angle_gamma   90.00
#
_symmetry.space_group_name_H-M   'P 1'
#
loop_
_entity.id
_entity.type
_entity.pdbx_description
1 polymer ?
#
loop_
_entity_poly.entity_id
_entity_poly.type
_entity_poly.pdbx_seq_one_letter_code
_entity_poly.pdbx_strand_id
1 'polypeptide(L)'
;MDAETRAGHGSIAEIVAGLARHPLPVRVEAYDGSVAGAADAGLTVRIARRAALRRVLTRPGELGLARAYVAGDLELDGRVYDAFLISPAPNRVLRALRTAAGLARRAGPSVLVPIAPPAIETAPMGRLHSRGRDRRSVTYHYDVSNAFYELVLGPSMVYSCAVFASPDDTLEAAQIRKVDLVCRKLALEPGMRVLDVGCGWGTLAIHAAHTYGARRWQWSQSVPA
;
A
#
# COMPACT_ATOMS: atom_id res chain seq x y z
N MET A 1 1.05 35.31 -19.64
CA MET A 1 1.61 35.70 -18.31
C MET A 1 0.60 35.19 -17.24
N ASP A 2 0.81 34.21 -16.58
CA ASP A 2 0.40 32.88 -16.79
C ASP A 2 0.26 32.15 -15.45
N ALA A 3 -0.55 31.17 -15.42
CA ALA A 3 -0.99 30.38 -14.25
C ALA A 3 0.12 29.94 -13.27
N GLU A 4 1.38 30.03 -13.69
CA GLU A 4 2.52 29.61 -12.86
C GLU A 4 2.84 30.57 -11.68
N THR A 5 2.41 31.83 -11.72
CA THR A 5 2.72 32.80 -10.66
C THR A 5 1.76 32.72 -9.47
N ARG A 6 0.63 32.01 -9.58
CA ARG A 6 -0.41 31.93 -8.53
C ARG A 6 -0.21 30.78 -7.50
N ALA A 7 0.76 29.90 -7.68
CA ALA A 7 0.94 28.70 -6.84
C ALA A 7 1.30 28.94 -5.35
N GLY A 8 1.42 30.19 -4.91
CA GLY A 8 1.75 30.52 -3.52
C GLY A 8 0.65 31.25 -2.72
N HIS A 9 -0.49 31.56 -3.33
CA HIS A 9 -1.57 32.37 -2.72
C HIS A 9 -2.93 31.66 -2.69
N GLY A 10 -3.01 30.40 -3.13
CA GLY A 10 -4.25 29.63 -3.15
C GLY A 10 -4.69 29.10 -1.78
N SER A 11 -5.88 28.51 -1.75
CA SER A 11 -6.41 27.73 -0.64
C SER A 11 -5.57 26.48 -0.37
N ILE A 12 -5.78 25.81 0.78
CA ILE A 12 -5.06 24.54 1.10
C ILE A 12 -5.30 23.50 0.00
N ALA A 13 -6.55 23.32 -0.43
CA ALA A 13 -6.89 22.34 -1.47
C ALA A 13 -6.20 22.66 -2.81
N GLU A 14 -6.17 23.94 -3.24
CA GLU A 14 -5.50 24.35 -4.48
C GLU A 14 -3.98 24.16 -4.41
N ILE A 15 -3.35 24.47 -3.27
CA ILE A 15 -1.92 24.28 -3.07
C ILE A 15 -1.56 22.79 -3.17
N VAL A 16 -2.36 21.90 -2.55
CA VAL A 16 -2.16 20.45 -2.60
C VAL A 16 -2.42 19.91 -4.01
N ALA A 17 -3.51 20.33 -4.65
CA ALA A 17 -3.84 19.95 -6.03
C ALA A 17 -2.72 20.35 -7.01
N GLY A 18 -2.05 21.46 -6.76
CA GLY A 18 -0.92 21.94 -7.55
C GLY A 18 0.31 21.01 -7.56
N LEU A 19 0.38 19.98 -6.73
CA LEU A 19 1.43 18.95 -6.77
C LEU A 19 1.27 17.96 -7.93
N ALA A 20 0.07 17.85 -8.49
CA ALA A 20 -0.26 16.97 -9.59
C ALA A 20 -0.34 17.73 -10.93
N ARG A 21 -0.33 16.96 -12.03
CA ARG A 21 -0.65 17.48 -13.35
C ARG A 21 -2.15 17.73 -13.48
N HIS A 22 -2.54 18.74 -14.24
CA HIS A 22 -3.92 18.98 -14.59
C HIS A 22 -4.29 18.33 -15.94
N PRO A 23 -5.56 17.91 -16.11
CA PRO A 23 -6.64 17.94 -15.13
C PRO A 23 -6.40 16.98 -13.96
N LEU A 24 -6.81 17.41 -12.76
CA LEU A 24 -6.69 16.57 -11.56
C LEU A 24 -7.79 15.50 -11.60
N PRO A 25 -7.45 14.21 -11.61
CA PRO A 25 -8.43 13.12 -11.70
C PRO A 25 -9.19 12.87 -10.38
N VAL A 26 -8.86 13.64 -9.35
CA VAL A 26 -9.44 13.52 -8.01
C VAL A 26 -9.93 14.87 -7.51
N ARG A 27 -10.91 14.85 -6.60
CA ARG A 27 -11.36 16.00 -5.84
C ARG A 27 -10.57 16.08 -4.53
N VAL A 28 -10.10 17.26 -4.16
CA VAL A 28 -9.42 17.53 -2.90
C VAL A 28 -10.28 18.44 -2.05
N GLU A 29 -10.62 18.02 -0.85
CA GLU A 29 -11.32 18.82 0.16
C GLU A 29 -10.40 19.00 1.37
N ALA A 30 -10.34 20.19 1.93
CA ALA A 30 -9.51 20.47 3.09
C ALA A 30 -10.33 20.97 4.29
N TYR A 31 -9.79 20.79 5.48
CA TYR A 31 -10.41 21.16 6.76
C TYR A 31 -10.73 22.67 6.91
N ASP A 32 -10.15 23.51 6.05
CA ASP A 32 -10.48 24.94 5.99
C ASP A 32 -11.69 25.25 5.10
N GLY A 33 -12.38 24.21 4.62
CA GLY A 33 -13.54 24.31 3.73
C GLY A 33 -13.16 24.50 2.26
N SER A 34 -11.88 24.57 1.93
CA SER A 34 -11.44 24.72 0.54
C SER A 34 -11.57 23.42 -0.25
N VAL A 35 -11.83 23.58 -1.56
CA VAL A 35 -12.04 22.48 -2.49
C VAL A 35 -11.28 22.75 -3.78
N ALA A 36 -10.70 21.70 -4.39
CA ALA A 36 -10.05 21.73 -5.70
C ALA A 36 -10.32 20.42 -6.46
N GLY A 37 -10.28 20.48 -7.80
CA GLY A 37 -10.60 19.34 -8.67
C GLY A 37 -12.06 19.32 -9.10
N ALA A 38 -12.41 18.36 -9.94
CA ALA A 38 -13.77 18.23 -10.50
C ALA A 38 -14.78 17.76 -9.45
N ALA A 39 -16.00 18.27 -9.53
CA ALA A 39 -17.07 17.90 -8.59
C ALA A 39 -17.52 16.43 -8.76
N ASP A 40 -17.38 15.91 -9.98
CA ASP A 40 -17.75 14.55 -10.40
C ASP A 40 -16.57 13.57 -10.42
N ALA A 41 -15.44 13.94 -9.79
CA ALA A 41 -14.29 13.06 -9.68
C ALA A 41 -14.66 11.74 -8.96
N GLY A 42 -14.16 10.62 -9.49
CA GLY A 42 -14.43 9.30 -8.92
C GLY A 42 -13.81 9.05 -7.54
N LEU A 43 -12.87 9.89 -7.12
CA LEU A 43 -12.21 9.84 -5.82
C LEU A 43 -12.15 11.24 -5.20
N THR A 44 -12.56 11.34 -3.94
CA THR A 44 -12.35 12.52 -3.09
C THR A 44 -11.27 12.22 -2.06
N VAL A 45 -10.24 13.06 -2.04
CA VAL A 45 -9.19 13.07 -1.02
C VAL A 45 -9.52 14.16 0.00
N ARG A 46 -9.92 13.78 1.20
CA ARG A 46 -10.29 14.71 2.25
C ARG A 46 -9.14 14.88 3.25
N ILE A 47 -8.61 16.08 3.35
CA ILE A 47 -7.65 16.48 4.38
C ILE A 47 -8.47 16.86 5.61
N ALA A 48 -8.79 15.88 6.46
CA ALA A 48 -9.69 16.05 7.59
C ALA A 48 -9.09 16.93 8.70
N ARG A 49 -7.78 16.90 8.85
CA ARG A 49 -7.06 17.64 9.89
C ARG A 49 -5.74 18.19 9.41
N ARG A 50 -5.29 19.27 10.05
CA ARG A 50 -3.98 19.88 9.84
C ARG A 50 -2.82 18.88 10.04
N ALA A 51 -2.99 17.87 10.86
CA ALA A 51 -2.02 16.82 11.13
C ALA A 51 -1.65 16.04 9.85
N ALA A 52 -2.56 15.86 8.90
CA ALA A 52 -2.25 15.26 7.59
C ALA A 52 -1.12 16.02 6.89
N LEU A 53 -1.20 17.34 6.82
CA LEU A 53 -0.15 18.18 6.21
C LEU A 53 1.19 18.01 6.92
N ARG A 54 1.20 17.95 8.25
CA ARG A 54 2.41 17.72 9.04
C ARG A 54 3.05 16.38 8.69
N ARG A 55 2.25 15.30 8.65
CA ARG A 55 2.76 13.96 8.33
C ARG A 55 3.36 13.90 6.94
N VAL A 56 2.68 14.47 5.95
CA VAL A 56 3.14 14.43 4.56
C VAL A 56 4.35 15.34 4.32
N LEU A 57 4.38 16.54 4.90
CA LEU A 57 5.48 17.48 4.70
C LEU A 57 6.76 17.07 5.44
N THR A 58 6.64 16.48 6.64
CA THR A 58 7.80 16.06 7.45
C THR A 58 8.31 14.66 7.12
N ARG A 59 7.49 13.86 6.43
CA ARG A 59 7.85 12.52 5.91
C ARG A 59 7.26 12.37 4.50
N PRO A 60 7.82 13.05 3.49
CA PRO A 60 7.28 13.02 2.14
C PRO A 60 7.35 11.62 1.53
N GLY A 61 6.35 11.29 0.71
CA GLY A 61 6.19 9.99 0.07
C GLY A 61 5.15 9.09 0.75
N GLU A 62 5.20 7.81 0.44
CA GLU A 62 4.19 6.83 0.85
C GLU A 62 4.01 6.72 2.37
N LEU A 63 5.11 6.79 3.12
CA LEU A 63 5.04 6.67 4.58
C LEU A 63 4.25 7.81 5.23
N GLY A 64 4.43 9.05 4.78
CA GLY A 64 3.68 10.19 5.33
C GLY A 64 2.20 10.12 4.97
N LEU A 65 1.88 9.69 3.75
CA LEU A 65 0.50 9.48 3.30
C LEU A 65 -0.17 8.34 4.07
N ALA A 66 0.50 7.20 4.21
CA ALA A 66 -0.02 6.06 4.97
C ALA A 66 -0.28 6.42 6.44
N ARG A 67 0.65 7.14 7.08
CA ARG A 67 0.47 7.62 8.45
C ARG A 67 -0.71 8.59 8.58
N ALA A 68 -0.91 9.47 7.61
CA ALA A 68 -2.03 10.42 7.61
C ALA A 68 -3.37 9.66 7.47
N TYR A 69 -3.43 8.67 6.59
CA TYR A 69 -4.61 7.84 6.38
C TYR A 69 -4.95 6.98 7.61
N VAL A 70 -3.97 6.23 8.12
CA VAL A 70 -4.16 5.36 9.30
C VAL A 70 -4.54 6.14 10.56
N ALA A 71 -4.04 7.38 10.70
CA ALA A 71 -4.40 8.26 11.81
C ALA A 71 -5.79 8.91 11.65
N GLY A 72 -6.49 8.74 10.54
CA GLY A 72 -7.74 9.43 10.22
C GLY A 72 -7.56 10.95 10.03
N ASP A 73 -6.34 11.40 9.72
CA ASP A 73 -6.06 12.78 9.40
C ASP A 73 -6.30 13.09 7.91
N LEU A 74 -6.26 12.03 7.06
CA LEU A 74 -6.58 12.04 5.64
C LEU A 74 -7.56 10.90 5.36
N GLU A 75 -8.61 11.18 4.61
CA GLU A 75 -9.65 10.22 4.24
C GLU A 75 -9.74 10.10 2.72
N LEU A 76 -10.14 8.94 2.24
CA LEU A 76 -10.38 8.65 0.83
C LEU A 76 -11.83 8.20 0.69
N ASP A 77 -12.58 8.85 -0.20
CA ASP A 77 -13.98 8.53 -0.46
C ASP A 77 -14.18 8.30 -1.95
N GLY A 78 -14.68 7.12 -2.34
CA GLY A 78 -14.87 6.70 -3.72
C GLY A 78 -13.84 5.69 -4.22
N ARG A 79 -13.51 5.74 -5.51
CA ARG A 79 -12.64 4.76 -6.18
C ARG A 79 -11.16 5.01 -5.88
N VAL A 80 -10.63 4.33 -4.89
CA VAL A 80 -9.22 4.48 -4.44
C VAL A 80 -8.21 4.26 -5.60
N TYR A 81 -8.54 3.42 -6.58
CA TYR A 81 -7.68 3.21 -7.76
C TYR A 81 -7.44 4.48 -8.59
N ASP A 82 -8.34 5.46 -8.52
CA ASP A 82 -8.15 6.74 -9.22
C ASP A 82 -6.96 7.55 -8.66
N ALA A 83 -6.53 7.23 -7.44
CA ALA A 83 -5.31 7.80 -6.86
C ALA A 83 -4.04 7.46 -7.67
N PHE A 84 -4.00 6.30 -8.32
CA PHE A 84 -2.87 5.89 -9.18
C PHE A 84 -2.83 6.65 -10.50
N LEU A 85 -3.91 7.33 -10.89
CA LEU A 85 -3.95 8.20 -12.06
C LEU A 85 -3.31 9.57 -11.81
N ILE A 86 -3.00 9.89 -10.55
CA ILE A 86 -2.35 11.14 -10.17
C ILE A 86 -0.91 11.12 -10.67
N SER A 87 -0.63 11.89 -11.70
CA SER A 87 0.73 12.07 -12.19
C SER A 87 1.39 13.28 -11.51
N PRO A 88 2.59 13.13 -10.95
CA PRO A 88 3.29 14.26 -10.36
C PRO A 88 3.64 15.31 -11.43
N ALA A 89 3.51 16.58 -11.06
CA ALA A 89 3.91 17.67 -11.92
C ALA A 89 5.45 17.72 -12.11
N PRO A 90 5.95 18.29 -13.22
CA PRO A 90 7.38 18.49 -13.43
C PRO A 90 8.00 19.40 -12.37
N ASN A 91 9.34 19.40 -12.27
CA ASN A 91 10.09 20.22 -11.28
C ASN A 91 9.73 19.93 -9.82
N ARG A 92 9.74 18.64 -9.44
CA ARG A 92 9.30 18.14 -8.14
C ARG A 92 9.87 18.91 -6.94
N VAL A 93 11.19 19.18 -6.92
CA VAL A 93 11.86 19.80 -5.76
C VAL A 93 11.41 21.24 -5.54
N LEU A 94 11.48 22.07 -6.60
CA LEU A 94 11.08 23.47 -6.50
C LEU A 94 9.60 23.62 -6.18
N ARG A 95 8.75 22.76 -6.78
CA ARG A 95 7.32 22.74 -6.51
C ARG A 95 7.03 22.31 -5.09
N ALA A 96 7.70 21.27 -4.58
CA ALA A 96 7.56 20.83 -3.19
C ALA A 96 7.94 21.92 -2.18
N LEU A 97 9.03 22.67 -2.44
CA LEU A 97 9.42 23.80 -1.59
C LEU A 97 8.38 24.94 -1.61
N ARG A 98 7.86 25.27 -2.79
CA ARG A 98 6.79 26.29 -2.92
C ARG A 98 5.51 25.85 -2.23
N THR A 99 5.12 24.58 -2.37
CA THR A 99 3.97 23.98 -1.69
C THR A 99 4.15 24.03 -0.18
N ALA A 100 5.30 23.59 0.35
CA ALA A 100 5.58 23.65 1.78
C ALA A 100 5.52 25.08 2.33
N ALA A 101 6.09 26.04 1.62
CA ALA A 101 6.03 27.46 1.99
C ALA A 101 4.60 28.03 1.92
N GLY A 102 3.83 27.65 0.90
CA GLY A 102 2.42 28.03 0.76
C GLY A 102 1.56 27.48 1.89
N LEU A 103 1.72 26.19 2.20
CA LEU A 103 1.02 25.53 3.30
C LEU A 103 1.43 26.09 4.67
N ALA A 104 2.72 26.40 4.86
CA ALA A 104 3.19 27.03 6.10
C ALA A 104 2.61 28.42 6.31
N ARG A 105 2.45 29.22 5.24
CA ARG A 105 1.78 30.52 5.30
C ARG A 105 0.29 30.40 5.58
N ARG A 106 -0.40 29.46 4.94
CA ARG A 106 -1.85 29.31 5.04
C ARG A 106 -2.31 28.57 6.30
N ALA A 107 -1.67 27.45 6.59
CA ALA A 107 -1.99 26.59 7.73
C ALA A 107 -1.12 26.86 8.97
N GLY A 108 -0.17 27.78 8.89
CA GLY A 108 0.80 28.15 9.92
C GLY A 108 2.06 27.28 9.94
N PRO A 109 3.19 27.80 10.46
CA PRO A 109 4.52 27.16 10.36
C PRO A 109 4.60 25.81 11.05
N SER A 110 3.71 25.50 11.99
CA SER A 110 3.69 24.22 12.69
C SER A 110 3.41 23.01 11.78
N VAL A 111 2.97 23.22 10.52
CA VAL A 111 2.85 22.12 9.54
C VAL A 111 4.22 21.53 9.15
N LEU A 112 5.30 22.25 9.40
CA LEU A 112 6.67 21.80 9.16
C LEU A 112 7.30 21.10 10.39
N VAL A 113 6.57 21.03 11.50
CA VAL A 113 7.04 20.35 12.72
C VAL A 113 6.59 18.89 12.69
N PRO A 114 7.52 17.92 12.85
CA PRO A 114 7.18 16.51 12.90
C PRO A 114 6.14 16.18 13.96
N ILE A 115 5.33 15.17 13.68
CA ILE A 115 4.35 14.62 14.62
C ILE A 115 4.65 13.14 14.83
N ALA A 116 4.39 12.65 16.04
CA ALA A 116 4.59 11.25 16.37
C ALA A 116 3.85 10.32 15.39
N PRO A 117 4.43 9.15 15.07
CA PRO A 117 3.73 8.13 14.31
C PRO A 117 2.38 7.75 14.96
N PRO A 118 1.42 7.21 14.20
CA PRO A 118 0.21 6.64 14.77
C PRO A 118 0.53 5.57 15.82
N ALA A 119 -0.26 5.47 16.88
CA ALA A 119 -0.02 4.52 17.98
C ALA A 119 0.01 3.05 17.53
N ILE A 120 -0.68 2.74 16.43
CA ILE A 120 -0.69 1.40 15.83
C ILE A 120 0.62 1.08 15.08
N GLU A 121 1.44 2.08 14.77
CA GLU A 121 2.70 1.86 14.06
C GLU A 121 3.74 1.23 14.99
N THR A 122 4.20 0.05 14.63
CA THR A 122 5.27 -0.64 15.35
C THR A 122 6.61 -0.36 14.67
N ALA A 123 7.51 0.29 15.37
CA ALA A 123 8.88 0.46 14.91
C ALA A 123 9.70 -0.79 15.25
N PRO A 124 10.27 -1.51 14.27
CA PRO A 124 11.15 -2.63 14.55
C PRO A 124 12.39 -2.15 15.30
N MET A 125 12.56 -2.56 16.56
CA MET A 125 13.71 -2.22 17.37
C MET A 125 14.88 -3.17 17.10
N GLY A 126 16.10 -2.64 17.07
CA GLY A 126 17.34 -3.40 16.93
C GLY A 126 18.12 -3.05 15.66
N ARG A 127 19.32 -3.63 15.55
CA ARG A 127 20.22 -3.41 14.41
C ARG A 127 19.59 -3.92 13.11
N LEU A 128 19.73 -3.14 12.03
CA LEU A 128 19.25 -3.50 10.70
C LEU A 128 19.84 -4.85 10.29
N HIS A 129 18.99 -5.73 9.71
CA HIS A 129 19.36 -7.11 9.31
C HIS A 129 19.86 -8.01 10.44
N SER A 130 19.50 -7.71 11.70
CA SER A 130 19.72 -8.66 12.78
C SER A 130 18.59 -9.70 12.84
N ARG A 131 18.93 -10.98 13.11
CA ARG A 131 17.96 -12.07 13.21
C ARG A 131 16.78 -11.75 14.14
N GLY A 132 17.04 -11.11 15.27
CA GLY A 132 15.99 -10.77 16.24
C GLY A 132 15.06 -9.64 15.76
N ARG A 133 15.58 -8.66 15.01
CA ARG A 133 14.75 -7.60 14.40
C ARG A 133 13.94 -8.16 13.25
N ASP A 134 14.57 -8.91 12.35
CA ASP A 134 13.91 -9.46 11.18
C ASP A 134 12.82 -10.46 11.59
N ARG A 135 13.09 -11.32 12.58
CA ARG A 135 12.06 -12.20 13.16
C ARG A 135 10.87 -11.43 13.70
N ARG A 136 11.09 -10.36 14.51
CA ARG A 136 9.98 -9.53 15.03
C ARG A 136 9.20 -8.84 13.93
N SER A 137 9.87 -8.36 12.88
CA SER A 137 9.19 -7.73 11.74
C SER A 137 8.32 -8.74 10.99
N VAL A 138 8.82 -9.95 10.77
CA VAL A 138 8.07 -11.03 10.11
C VAL A 138 6.88 -11.45 10.99
N THR A 139 7.12 -11.73 12.28
CA THR A 139 6.04 -12.07 13.22
C THR A 139 4.96 -11.00 13.24
N TYR A 140 5.31 -9.74 13.36
CA TYR A 140 4.35 -8.64 13.38
C TYR A 140 3.52 -8.56 12.08
N HIS A 141 4.12 -8.86 10.93
CA HIS A 141 3.43 -8.82 9.63
C HIS A 141 2.48 -10.00 9.42
N TYR A 142 2.83 -11.19 9.95
CA TYR A 142 2.07 -12.41 9.72
C TYR A 142 1.25 -12.90 10.93
N ASP A 143 1.42 -12.28 12.10
CA ASP A 143 0.75 -12.68 13.35
C ASP A 143 -0.66 -12.07 13.46
N VAL A 144 -1.49 -12.26 12.40
CA VAL A 144 -2.88 -11.76 12.32
C VAL A 144 -3.84 -12.92 12.48
N SER A 145 -3.66 -14.04 12.81
CA SER A 145 -4.46 -15.27 12.89
C SER A 145 -4.76 -15.95 11.54
N ASN A 146 -4.80 -17.27 11.56
CA ASN A 146 -5.18 -18.06 10.39
C ASN A 146 -6.61 -17.74 9.94
N ALA A 147 -7.53 -17.48 10.85
CA ALA A 147 -8.91 -17.11 10.53
C ALA A 147 -9.01 -15.82 9.72
N PHE A 148 -8.17 -14.83 10.02
CA PHE A 148 -8.10 -13.61 9.20
C PHE A 148 -7.61 -13.92 7.79
N TYR A 149 -6.53 -14.69 7.66
CA TYR A 149 -5.99 -15.04 6.35
C TYR A 149 -6.95 -15.90 5.54
N GLU A 150 -7.71 -16.79 6.15
CA GLU A 150 -8.73 -17.58 5.48
C GLU A 150 -9.83 -16.71 4.87
N LEU A 151 -10.25 -15.63 5.56
CA LEU A 151 -11.19 -14.65 5.02
C LEU A 151 -10.64 -13.90 3.80
N VAL A 152 -9.33 -13.60 3.79
CA VAL A 152 -8.69 -12.81 2.72
C VAL A 152 -8.25 -13.67 1.55
N LEU A 153 -7.70 -14.86 1.81
CA LEU A 153 -7.06 -15.73 0.83
C LEU A 153 -7.97 -16.86 0.35
N GLY A 154 -9.08 -17.10 1.04
CA GLY A 154 -9.95 -18.21 0.80
C GLY A 154 -9.36 -19.56 1.27
N PRO A 155 -10.07 -20.68 1.00
CA PRO A 155 -9.67 -22.01 1.49
C PRO A 155 -8.29 -22.48 1.01
N SER A 156 -7.82 -21.98 -0.12
CA SER A 156 -6.50 -22.34 -0.64
C SER A 156 -5.34 -21.80 0.19
N MET A 157 -5.57 -20.77 0.98
CA MET A 157 -4.54 -20.10 1.80
C MET A 157 -3.27 -19.73 1.01
N VAL A 158 -3.43 -19.31 -0.24
CA VAL A 158 -2.32 -18.97 -1.13
C VAL A 158 -2.08 -17.48 -1.13
N TYR A 159 -1.00 -17.03 -0.49
CA TYR A 159 -0.63 -15.62 -0.37
C TYR A 159 0.31 -15.17 -1.49
N SER A 160 -0.13 -15.37 -2.72
CA SER A 160 0.56 -14.90 -3.93
C SER A 160 -0.45 -14.76 -5.07
N CYS A 161 -0.05 -14.05 -6.15
CA CYS A 161 -0.97 -13.78 -7.26
C CYS A 161 -1.53 -15.07 -7.88
N ALA A 162 -2.81 -15.00 -8.27
CA ALA A 162 -3.51 -16.08 -8.97
C ALA A 162 -3.35 -15.96 -10.49
N VAL A 163 -3.67 -17.04 -11.24
CA VAL A 163 -3.69 -17.06 -12.71
C VAL A 163 -5.13 -17.23 -13.17
N PHE A 164 -5.75 -16.11 -13.52
CA PHE A 164 -7.09 -16.10 -14.09
C PHE A 164 -7.03 -16.43 -15.59
N ALA A 165 -7.84 -17.36 -16.05
CA ALA A 165 -7.99 -17.68 -17.48
C ALA A 165 -9.21 -16.98 -18.08
N SER A 166 -10.18 -16.59 -17.24
CA SER A 166 -11.38 -15.88 -17.61
C SER A 166 -11.70 -14.81 -16.55
N PRO A 167 -12.37 -13.71 -16.92
CA PRO A 167 -12.92 -12.75 -15.97
C PRO A 167 -13.91 -13.36 -14.96
N ASP A 168 -14.55 -14.48 -15.35
CA ASP A 168 -15.54 -15.17 -14.52
C ASP A 168 -14.93 -16.23 -13.58
N ASP A 169 -13.61 -16.41 -13.62
CA ASP A 169 -12.93 -17.35 -12.72
C ASP A 169 -13.06 -16.91 -11.26
N THR A 170 -13.33 -17.87 -10.39
CA THR A 170 -13.21 -17.64 -8.95
C THR A 170 -11.73 -17.55 -8.54
N LEU A 171 -11.45 -16.84 -7.45
CA LEU A 171 -10.10 -16.76 -6.90
C LEU A 171 -9.53 -18.16 -6.62
N GLU A 172 -10.34 -19.06 -6.08
CA GLU A 172 -9.94 -20.44 -5.76
C GLU A 172 -9.50 -21.20 -7.03
N ALA A 173 -10.30 -21.18 -8.09
CA ALA A 173 -9.95 -21.82 -9.36
C ALA A 173 -8.64 -21.23 -9.97
N ALA A 174 -8.49 -19.92 -9.90
CA ALA A 174 -7.31 -19.23 -10.39
C ALA A 174 -6.05 -19.55 -9.55
N GLN A 175 -6.18 -19.72 -8.24
CA GLN A 175 -5.09 -20.15 -7.36
C GLN A 175 -4.66 -21.59 -7.59
N ILE A 176 -5.61 -22.51 -7.74
CA ILE A 176 -5.31 -23.93 -8.08
C ILE A 176 -4.60 -24.00 -9.43
N ARG A 177 -5.07 -23.26 -10.45
CA ARG A 177 -4.42 -23.18 -11.76
C ARG A 177 -3.00 -22.66 -11.67
N LYS A 178 -2.75 -21.65 -10.83
CA LYS A 178 -1.40 -21.12 -10.60
C LYS A 178 -0.48 -22.17 -9.96
N VAL A 179 -0.94 -22.85 -8.94
CA VAL A 179 -0.17 -23.91 -8.27
C VAL A 179 0.16 -25.04 -9.25
N ASP A 180 -0.80 -25.47 -10.04
CA ASP A 180 -0.62 -26.48 -11.09
C ASP A 180 0.36 -26.00 -12.17
N LEU A 181 0.28 -24.76 -12.59
CA LEU A 181 1.23 -24.14 -13.53
C LEU A 181 2.66 -24.17 -13.00
N VAL A 182 2.87 -23.93 -11.72
CA VAL A 182 4.21 -24.03 -11.08
C VAL A 182 4.72 -25.46 -11.17
N CYS A 183 3.90 -26.45 -10.81
CA CYS A 183 4.28 -27.87 -10.87
C CYS A 183 4.63 -28.29 -12.30
N ARG A 184 3.86 -27.87 -13.30
CA ARG A 184 4.16 -28.16 -14.71
C ARG A 184 5.43 -27.47 -15.21
N LYS A 185 5.70 -26.24 -14.80
CA LYS A 185 6.96 -25.52 -15.13
C LYS A 185 8.18 -26.19 -14.52
N LEU A 186 8.04 -26.82 -13.36
CA LEU A 186 9.08 -27.63 -12.71
C LEU A 186 9.20 -29.02 -13.33
N ALA A 187 8.34 -29.38 -14.29
CA ALA A 187 8.26 -30.72 -14.88
C ALA A 187 8.25 -31.83 -13.81
N LEU A 188 7.39 -31.69 -12.80
CA LEU A 188 7.33 -32.61 -11.68
C LEU A 188 6.86 -34.01 -12.13
N GLU A 189 7.61 -35.02 -11.73
CA GLU A 189 7.32 -36.45 -11.94
C GLU A 189 7.17 -37.15 -10.57
N PRO A 190 6.45 -38.29 -10.51
CA PRO A 190 6.30 -39.07 -9.29
C PRO A 190 7.65 -39.45 -8.68
N GLY A 191 7.79 -39.28 -7.37
CA GLY A 191 9.01 -39.60 -6.64
C GLY A 191 10.06 -38.48 -6.60
N MET A 192 9.92 -37.42 -7.42
CA MET A 192 10.81 -36.25 -7.36
C MET A 192 10.76 -35.56 -6.00
N ARG A 193 11.90 -35.03 -5.56
CA ARG A 193 12.02 -34.26 -4.31
C ARG A 193 11.89 -32.78 -4.58
N VAL A 194 10.94 -32.12 -3.90
CA VAL A 194 10.67 -30.68 -4.02
C VAL A 194 10.99 -30.00 -2.69
N LEU A 195 11.80 -28.93 -2.75
CA LEU A 195 12.03 -28.02 -1.64
C LEU A 195 11.23 -26.75 -1.88
N ASP A 196 10.30 -26.45 -0.99
CA ASP A 196 9.50 -25.22 -0.99
C ASP A 196 10.00 -24.31 0.13
N VAL A 197 10.71 -23.24 -0.23
CA VAL A 197 11.28 -22.27 0.71
C VAL A 197 10.31 -21.09 0.87
N GLY A 198 9.81 -20.88 2.09
CA GLY A 198 8.75 -19.91 2.34
C GLY A 198 7.38 -20.47 1.94
N CYS A 199 7.15 -21.74 2.22
CA CYS A 199 5.96 -22.49 1.79
C CYS A 199 4.62 -21.98 2.34
N GLY A 200 4.59 -20.99 3.24
CA GLY A 200 3.37 -20.51 3.88
C GLY A 200 2.62 -21.66 4.54
N TRP A 201 1.34 -21.82 4.19
CA TRP A 201 0.50 -22.92 4.69
C TRP A 201 0.72 -24.25 3.95
N GLY A 202 1.65 -24.29 3.00
CA GLY A 202 2.07 -25.52 2.32
C GLY A 202 1.23 -25.92 1.12
N THR A 203 0.36 -25.08 0.63
CA THR A 203 -0.59 -25.40 -0.45
C THR A 203 0.12 -25.93 -1.72
N LEU A 204 1.22 -25.29 -2.14
CA LEU A 204 2.00 -25.75 -3.29
C LEU A 204 2.59 -27.16 -3.04
N ALA A 205 3.19 -27.37 -1.88
CA ALA A 205 3.81 -28.64 -1.53
C ALA A 205 2.78 -29.77 -1.39
N ILE A 206 1.60 -29.45 -0.84
CA ILE A 206 0.48 -30.40 -0.73
C ILE A 206 -0.03 -30.78 -2.13
N HIS A 207 -0.25 -29.81 -2.99
CA HIS A 207 -0.69 -30.04 -4.38
C HIS A 207 0.33 -30.86 -5.17
N ALA A 208 1.64 -30.53 -5.09
CA ALA A 208 2.70 -31.27 -5.74
C ALA A 208 2.75 -32.73 -5.28
N ALA A 209 2.59 -33.00 -3.99
CA ALA A 209 2.56 -34.35 -3.47
C ALA A 209 1.31 -35.14 -3.91
N HIS A 210 0.14 -34.50 -3.83
CA HIS A 210 -1.14 -35.15 -4.12
C HIS A 210 -1.35 -35.38 -5.61
N THR A 211 -1.05 -34.40 -6.45
CA THR A 211 -1.37 -34.40 -7.87
C THR A 211 -0.24 -34.99 -8.73
N TYR A 212 1.01 -34.74 -8.35
CA TYR A 212 2.19 -35.13 -9.11
C TYR A 212 2.99 -36.25 -8.45
N GLY A 213 2.60 -36.73 -7.27
CA GLY A 213 3.33 -37.77 -6.55
C GLY A 213 4.73 -37.36 -6.09
N ALA A 214 4.99 -36.07 -5.99
CA ALA A 214 6.28 -35.57 -5.55
C ALA A 214 6.51 -35.86 -4.07
N ARG A 215 7.78 -36.16 -3.70
CA ARG A 215 8.20 -36.28 -2.31
C ARG A 215 8.48 -34.91 -1.72
N ARG A 216 7.82 -34.55 -0.66
CA ARG A 216 7.79 -33.23 -0.06
C ARG A 216 8.98 -32.96 0.85
N TRP A 217 9.69 -31.83 0.62
CA TRP A 217 10.52 -31.17 1.63
C TRP A 217 10.01 -29.76 1.78
N GLN A 218 9.64 -29.39 2.99
CA GLN A 218 9.04 -28.12 3.32
C GLN A 218 9.95 -27.38 4.30
N TRP A 219 10.24 -26.13 4.02
CA TRP A 219 10.86 -25.24 4.99
C TRP A 219 10.08 -23.92 5.07
N SER A 220 9.46 -23.67 6.23
CA SER A 220 8.84 -22.41 6.57
C SER A 220 9.69 -21.69 7.61
N GLN A 221 9.98 -20.40 7.40
CA GLN A 221 10.66 -19.60 8.41
C GLN A 221 9.72 -19.05 9.49
N SER A 222 8.43 -19.16 9.36
CA SER A 222 7.46 -18.83 10.41
C SER A 222 6.03 -19.07 9.95
N VAL A 223 5.40 -20.12 10.45
CA VAL A 223 4.00 -20.02 10.87
C VAL A 223 4.05 -20.40 12.35
N PRO A 224 3.74 -19.49 13.28
CA PRO A 224 3.43 -19.93 14.64
C PRO A 224 2.22 -20.85 14.59
N ALA A 225 2.28 -21.91 15.39
CA ALA A 225 1.17 -22.82 15.60
C ALA A 225 -0.03 -22.08 16.21
#